data_eed2f44a4868faddeda6099189a6ce9a
#
_entry.id   eed2f44a4868faddeda6099189a6ce9a
#
_cell.length_a   1.000
_cell.length_b   1.000
_cell.length_c   1.000
_cell.angle_alpha   90.00
_cell.angle_beta   90.00
_cell.angle_gamma   90.00
#
_symmetry.space_group_name_H-M   'P 1'
#
loop_
_entity.id
_entity.type
_entity.pdbx_description
1 polymer ?
#
loop_
_entity_poly.entity_id
_entity_poly.type
_entity_poly.pdbx_seq_one_letter_code
_entity_poly.pdbx_strand_id
1 'polypeptide(L)'
;MSATAKKSSQTRKTLQLVLIAVAALVLAGNFVVKSLGDDVAPAEGAEGSALATLDVLTVQDAATEDGYDRESDFGSAWQDVDDNGCDTRNDMLQRDLDDFVLTDGDSCQVASGTLDDPYTGETIEFERGERSGDVQIDHVVALMNAWTTGAADWNKDKRVEIANDPLNLIASDGPANMGKGAKDAAEWLPENQAFRCEYVARQIAVKAKYELWVTPAEHDAMEDVLTSCPSEPLPAS
;
A
#
# COMPACT_ATOMS: atom_id res chain seq x y z
N MET A 1 48.12 13.68 -69.15
CA MET A 1 46.74 13.81 -68.65
C MET A 1 46.19 12.53 -67.95
N SER A 2 46.99 11.82 -67.16
CA SER A 2 46.55 10.53 -66.63
C SER A 2 46.65 10.39 -65.10
N ALA A 3 47.18 11.35 -64.38
CA ALA A 3 47.43 11.26 -62.94
C ALA A 3 46.27 11.77 -62.07
N THR A 4 45.44 12.68 -62.59
CA THR A 4 44.33 13.33 -61.80
C THR A 4 43.09 12.39 -61.69
N ALA A 5 42.81 11.52 -62.62
CA ALA A 5 41.65 10.62 -62.55
C ALA A 5 41.81 9.47 -61.57
N LYS A 6 43.05 9.01 -61.32
CA LYS A 6 43.33 7.89 -60.44
C LYS A 6 43.21 8.29 -58.95
N LYS A 7 43.53 9.58 -58.62
CA LYS A 7 43.41 10.12 -57.23
C LYS A 7 41.97 10.34 -56.80
N SER A 8 41.11 10.77 -57.72
CA SER A 8 39.66 10.97 -57.49
C SER A 8 38.91 9.62 -57.19
N SER A 9 39.27 8.55 -57.87
CA SER A 9 38.66 7.23 -57.67
C SER A 9 39.01 6.63 -56.31
N GLN A 10 40.24 6.82 -55.86
CA GLN A 10 40.70 6.28 -54.59
C GLN A 10 40.06 7.03 -53.39
N THR A 11 39.91 8.35 -53.47
CA THR A 11 39.24 9.16 -52.45
C THR A 11 37.76 8.82 -52.33
N ARG A 12 37.06 8.56 -53.43
CA ARG A 12 35.66 8.14 -53.43
C ARG A 12 35.46 6.75 -52.79
N LYS A 13 36.35 5.80 -53.03
CA LYS A 13 36.29 4.45 -52.41
C LYS A 13 36.52 4.52 -50.90
N THR A 14 37.48 5.34 -50.46
CA THR A 14 37.77 5.53 -49.03
C THR A 14 36.59 6.20 -48.32
N LEU A 15 35.94 7.20 -48.94
CA LEU A 15 34.79 7.88 -48.39
C LEU A 15 33.56 6.96 -48.27
N GLN A 16 33.34 6.09 -49.29
CA GLN A 16 32.27 5.08 -49.25
C GLN A 16 32.49 4.03 -48.15
N LEU A 17 33.72 3.56 -47.94
CA LEU A 17 34.06 2.60 -46.89
C LEU A 17 33.88 3.21 -45.48
N VAL A 18 34.22 4.47 -45.30
CA VAL A 18 34.00 5.19 -44.01
C VAL A 18 32.50 5.36 -43.74
N LEU A 19 31.69 5.73 -44.74
CA LEU A 19 30.24 5.87 -44.58
C LEU A 19 29.56 4.53 -44.27
N ILE A 20 30.01 3.43 -44.87
CA ILE A 20 29.48 2.08 -44.57
C ILE A 20 29.85 1.66 -43.13
N ALA A 21 31.10 1.95 -42.69
CA ALA A 21 31.53 1.64 -41.32
C ALA A 21 30.77 2.45 -40.27
N VAL A 22 30.49 3.73 -40.53
CA VAL A 22 29.69 4.59 -39.62
C VAL A 22 28.23 4.12 -39.60
N ALA A 23 27.65 3.75 -40.74
CA ALA A 23 26.29 3.22 -40.78
C ALA A 23 26.15 1.87 -40.02
N ALA A 24 27.16 1.00 -40.11
CA ALA A 24 27.20 -0.27 -39.39
C ALA A 24 27.33 -0.06 -37.87
N LEU A 25 28.13 0.93 -37.45
CA LEU A 25 28.27 1.30 -36.02
C LEU A 25 26.98 1.90 -35.47
N VAL A 26 26.26 2.74 -36.20
CA VAL A 26 24.98 3.30 -35.80
C VAL A 26 23.90 2.22 -35.71
N LEU A 27 23.87 1.28 -36.64
CA LEU A 27 22.94 0.14 -36.62
C LEU A 27 23.25 -0.82 -35.47
N ALA A 28 24.52 -1.09 -35.17
CA ALA A 28 24.93 -1.90 -34.03
C ALA A 28 24.65 -1.19 -32.70
N GLY A 29 24.87 0.14 -32.62
CA GLY A 29 24.52 0.96 -31.44
C GLY A 29 23.02 0.98 -31.20
N ASN A 30 22.20 1.14 -32.21
CA ASN A 30 20.75 1.09 -32.09
C ASN A 30 20.21 -0.31 -31.74
N PHE A 31 20.90 -1.38 -32.16
CA PHE A 31 20.54 -2.74 -31.80
C PHE A 31 20.90 -3.06 -30.35
N VAL A 32 22.05 -2.56 -29.84
CA VAL A 32 22.46 -2.72 -28.47
C VAL A 32 21.57 -1.88 -27.52
N VAL A 33 21.18 -0.65 -27.92
CA VAL A 33 20.27 0.18 -27.13
C VAL A 33 18.85 -0.41 -27.11
N LYS A 34 18.41 -1.07 -28.17
CA LYS A 34 17.09 -1.71 -28.24
C LYS A 34 17.04 -3.08 -27.51
N SER A 35 18.20 -3.66 -27.22
CA SER A 35 18.35 -4.89 -26.41
C SER A 35 18.59 -4.63 -24.93
N LEU A 36 18.70 -3.35 -24.54
CA LEU A 36 18.73 -2.89 -23.13
C LEU A 36 17.41 -2.20 -22.75
N GLY A 37 16.35 -2.43 -23.50
CA GLY A 37 15.00 -2.13 -23.10
C GLY A 37 14.61 -3.14 -22.01
N ASP A 38 14.45 -2.64 -20.83
CA ASP A 38 14.12 -3.26 -19.57
C ASP A 38 12.98 -4.30 -19.69
N ASP A 39 13.31 -5.53 -20.03
CA ASP A 39 12.58 -6.69 -19.52
C ASP A 39 13.13 -6.95 -18.10
N VAL A 40 12.92 -6.02 -17.17
CA VAL A 40 12.94 -6.35 -15.76
C VAL A 40 11.75 -7.28 -15.59
N ALA A 41 12.02 -8.57 -15.42
CA ALA A 41 10.99 -9.51 -15.01
C ALA A 41 10.31 -8.94 -13.77
N PRO A 42 8.99 -9.03 -13.63
CA PRO A 42 8.31 -8.61 -12.41
C PRO A 42 9.04 -9.20 -11.21
N ALA A 43 9.22 -8.43 -10.15
CA ALA A 43 9.85 -8.91 -8.95
C ALA A 43 9.02 -10.08 -8.41
N GLU A 44 9.56 -11.30 -8.48
CA GLU A 44 8.89 -12.45 -7.87
C GLU A 44 9.00 -12.30 -6.34
N GLY A 45 7.87 -12.28 -5.64
CA GLY A 45 7.81 -12.25 -4.19
C GLY A 45 8.38 -13.55 -3.58
N ALA A 46 9.08 -13.44 -2.47
CA ALA A 46 9.46 -14.61 -1.69
C ALA A 46 8.19 -15.35 -1.21
N GLU A 47 8.25 -16.68 -1.10
CA GLU A 47 7.13 -17.47 -0.58
C GLU A 47 6.68 -16.93 0.80
N GLY A 48 5.38 -16.61 0.93
CA GLY A 48 4.82 -16.01 2.15
C GLY A 48 4.99 -14.49 2.26
N SER A 49 5.56 -13.81 1.26
CA SER A 49 5.62 -12.35 1.21
C SER A 49 4.27 -11.72 0.85
N ALA A 50 4.14 -10.42 1.11
CA ALA A 50 2.97 -9.65 0.71
C ALA A 50 2.78 -9.66 -0.82
N LEU A 51 3.87 -9.55 -1.59
CA LEU A 51 3.83 -9.59 -3.05
C LEU A 51 3.29 -10.94 -3.57
N ALA A 52 3.83 -12.06 -3.07
CA ALA A 52 3.34 -13.39 -3.45
C ALA A 52 1.88 -13.63 -3.04
N THR A 53 1.40 -12.97 -1.99
CA THR A 53 0.00 -13.04 -1.55
C THR A 53 -0.88 -12.17 -2.44
N LEU A 54 -0.43 -10.98 -2.85
CA LEU A 54 -1.13 -10.10 -3.78
C LEU A 54 -1.41 -10.81 -5.11
N ASP A 55 -0.44 -11.56 -5.64
CA ASP A 55 -0.55 -12.31 -6.90
C ASP A 55 -1.70 -13.33 -6.93
N VAL A 56 -2.17 -13.77 -5.75
CA VAL A 56 -3.25 -14.76 -5.64
C VAL A 56 -4.58 -14.17 -5.19
N LEU A 57 -4.63 -12.87 -4.86
CA LEU A 57 -5.89 -12.19 -4.58
C LEU A 57 -6.76 -12.12 -5.84
N THR A 58 -8.06 -12.21 -5.63
CA THR A 58 -9.01 -11.97 -6.73
C THR A 58 -8.94 -10.52 -7.18
N VAL A 59 -8.81 -10.29 -8.48
CA VAL A 59 -8.86 -8.95 -9.08
C VAL A 59 -10.23 -8.77 -9.75
N GLN A 60 -11.00 -7.75 -9.32
CA GLN A 60 -12.34 -7.48 -9.83
C GLN A 60 -12.68 -6.00 -9.65
N ASP A 61 -13.52 -5.43 -10.52
CA ASP A 61 -14.01 -4.07 -10.35
C ASP A 61 -14.79 -3.92 -9.02
N ALA A 62 -14.71 -2.73 -8.42
CA ALA A 62 -15.47 -2.43 -7.21
C ALA A 62 -16.98 -2.55 -7.47
N ALA A 63 -17.71 -3.11 -6.50
CA ALA A 63 -19.16 -3.08 -6.48
C ALA A 63 -19.67 -1.67 -6.15
N THR A 64 -20.99 -1.47 -6.23
CA THR A 64 -21.63 -0.19 -5.86
C THR A 64 -21.59 0.04 -4.34
N GLU A 65 -21.64 1.31 -3.94
CA GLU A 65 -21.78 1.71 -2.53
C GLU A 65 -23.25 1.65 -2.06
N ASP A 66 -24.16 1.23 -2.92
CA ASP A 66 -25.58 1.20 -2.62
C ASP A 66 -25.89 0.38 -1.36
N GLY A 67 -26.67 0.98 -0.48
CA GLY A 67 -27.11 0.35 0.76
C GLY A 67 -26.09 0.36 1.90
N TYR A 68 -24.89 0.90 1.71
CA TYR A 68 -23.91 1.02 2.79
C TYR A 68 -24.36 1.98 3.88
N ASP A 69 -24.40 1.49 5.10
CA ASP A 69 -24.55 2.28 6.32
C ASP A 69 -23.59 1.75 7.40
N ARG A 70 -22.62 2.58 7.77
CA ARG A 70 -21.50 2.15 8.64
C ARG A 70 -21.98 1.53 9.96
N GLU A 71 -22.93 2.14 10.64
CA GLU A 71 -23.37 1.66 11.96
C GLU A 71 -24.29 0.44 11.85
N SER A 72 -25.23 0.46 10.92
CA SER A 72 -26.14 -0.67 10.75
C SER A 72 -25.44 -1.90 10.22
N ASP A 73 -24.44 -1.74 9.35
CA ASP A 73 -23.74 -2.85 8.70
C ASP A 73 -22.56 -3.39 9.50
N PHE A 74 -21.73 -2.51 10.05
CA PHE A 74 -20.50 -2.89 10.74
C PHE A 74 -20.59 -2.76 12.27
N GLY A 75 -21.78 -2.39 12.79
CA GLY A 75 -22.01 -2.24 14.23
C GLY A 75 -21.56 -0.89 14.78
N SER A 76 -21.80 -0.69 16.07
CA SER A 76 -21.28 0.48 16.78
C SER A 76 -19.76 0.44 16.83
N ALA A 77 -19.15 1.63 16.80
CA ALA A 77 -17.71 1.76 16.91
C ALA A 77 -17.19 1.21 18.25
N TRP A 78 -16.05 0.54 18.18
CA TRP A 78 -15.23 0.13 19.31
C TRP A 78 -15.94 -0.81 20.30
N GLN A 79 -16.35 -1.97 19.80
CA GLN A 79 -16.89 -3.03 20.64
C GLN A 79 -15.73 -3.75 21.35
N ASP A 80 -16.01 -4.27 22.56
CA ASP A 80 -15.17 -5.28 23.20
C ASP A 80 -15.47 -6.63 22.51
N VAL A 81 -14.61 -7.05 21.59
CA VAL A 81 -14.84 -8.25 20.76
C VAL A 81 -14.06 -9.47 21.26
N ASP A 82 -13.12 -9.27 22.18
CA ASP A 82 -12.29 -10.32 22.76
C ASP A 82 -12.65 -10.60 24.23
N ASP A 83 -13.68 -9.91 24.75
CA ASP A 83 -14.17 -10.04 26.12
C ASP A 83 -13.10 -9.74 27.21
N ASN A 84 -12.11 -8.85 26.86
CA ASN A 84 -11.08 -8.45 27.81
C ASN A 84 -11.53 -7.35 28.78
N GLY A 85 -12.70 -6.77 28.52
CA GLY A 85 -13.34 -5.69 29.30
C GLY A 85 -12.97 -4.29 28.83
N CYS A 86 -12.17 -4.17 27.76
CA CYS A 86 -11.79 -2.92 27.11
C CYS A 86 -12.49 -2.78 25.75
N ASP A 87 -12.76 -1.58 25.32
CA ASP A 87 -13.18 -1.36 23.94
C ASP A 87 -11.99 -1.40 22.98
N THR A 88 -12.22 -1.84 21.75
CA THR A 88 -11.17 -2.01 20.72
C THR A 88 -10.34 -0.73 20.50
N ARG A 89 -10.94 0.49 20.66
CA ARG A 89 -10.15 1.72 20.54
C ARG A 89 -9.08 1.82 21.63
N ASN A 90 -9.43 1.50 22.86
CA ASN A 90 -8.47 1.55 23.97
C ASN A 90 -7.43 0.45 23.86
N ASP A 91 -7.79 -0.73 23.34
CA ASP A 91 -6.82 -1.80 23.04
C ASP A 91 -5.80 -1.34 22.00
N MET A 92 -6.26 -0.71 20.92
CA MET A 92 -5.36 -0.19 19.89
C MET A 92 -4.49 0.96 20.42
N LEU A 93 -5.02 1.86 21.24
CA LEU A 93 -4.22 2.91 21.87
C LEU A 93 -3.16 2.33 22.82
N GLN A 94 -3.48 1.28 23.58
CA GLN A 94 -2.49 0.59 24.44
C GLN A 94 -1.44 -0.17 23.61
N ARG A 95 -1.78 -0.67 22.44
CA ARG A 95 -0.85 -1.37 21.53
C ARG A 95 0.11 -0.39 20.85
N ASP A 96 -0.40 0.75 20.38
CA ASP A 96 0.27 1.62 19.42
C ASP A 96 0.95 2.85 20.05
N LEU A 97 0.59 3.21 21.30
CA LEU A 97 1.20 4.34 22.00
C LEU A 97 2.35 3.87 22.89
N ASP A 98 3.45 4.57 22.79
CA ASP A 98 4.53 4.48 23.79
C ASP A 98 4.16 5.26 25.05
N ASP A 99 4.71 4.82 26.21
CA ASP A 99 4.58 5.45 27.52
C ASP A 99 3.13 5.83 27.90
N PHE A 100 2.16 5.03 27.45
CA PHE A 100 0.76 5.32 27.74
C PHE A 100 0.44 5.27 29.23
N VAL A 101 -0.47 6.15 29.64
CA VAL A 101 -1.01 6.24 30.99
C VAL A 101 -2.49 5.98 30.96
N LEU A 102 -2.99 5.13 31.85
CA LEU A 102 -4.43 4.89 32.01
C LEU A 102 -5.09 5.97 32.87
N THR A 103 -6.37 6.17 32.65
CA THR A 103 -7.19 7.03 33.50
C THR A 103 -7.25 6.47 34.94
N ASP A 104 -7.13 7.32 35.93
CA ASP A 104 -7.16 6.91 37.36
C ASP A 104 -8.39 6.04 37.68
N GLY A 105 -8.11 4.82 38.17
CA GLY A 105 -9.16 3.88 38.56
C GLY A 105 -9.82 3.12 37.42
N ASP A 106 -9.35 3.31 36.19
CA ASP A 106 -9.76 2.56 34.99
C ASP A 106 -8.63 1.63 34.55
N SER A 107 -8.96 0.40 34.15
CA SER A 107 -7.98 -0.60 33.68
C SER A 107 -7.81 -0.60 32.17
N CYS A 108 -8.62 0.13 31.43
CA CYS A 108 -8.70 0.11 29.97
C CYS A 108 -8.46 1.47 29.33
N GLN A 109 -9.07 2.51 29.89
CA GLN A 109 -9.11 3.81 29.26
C GLN A 109 -7.75 4.50 29.25
N VAL A 110 -7.14 4.67 28.09
CA VAL A 110 -5.89 5.43 27.94
C VAL A 110 -6.16 6.92 28.10
N ALA A 111 -5.45 7.56 29.02
CA ALA A 111 -5.52 9.00 29.29
C ALA A 111 -4.54 9.80 28.44
N SER A 112 -3.32 9.29 28.28
CA SER A 112 -2.26 9.95 27.50
C SER A 112 -1.25 8.92 27.00
N GLY A 113 -0.38 9.33 26.08
CA GLY A 113 0.72 8.53 25.53
C GLY A 113 1.33 9.23 24.32
N THR A 114 2.35 8.64 23.75
CA THR A 114 3.06 9.17 22.57
C THR A 114 2.89 8.24 21.40
N LEU A 115 2.47 8.74 20.25
CA LEU A 115 2.37 8.01 18.99
C LEU A 115 3.51 8.43 18.06
N ASP A 116 4.36 7.49 17.68
CA ASP A 116 5.18 7.64 16.49
C ASP A 116 4.31 7.30 15.27
N ASP A 117 3.68 8.34 14.69
CA ASP A 117 2.65 8.16 13.68
C ASP A 117 3.18 7.51 12.41
N PRO A 118 2.65 6.33 12.03
CA PRO A 118 3.12 5.64 10.83
C PRO A 118 2.75 6.35 9.53
N TYR A 119 1.69 7.17 9.50
CA TYR A 119 1.21 7.79 8.27
C TYR A 119 2.00 9.03 7.88
N THR A 120 2.39 9.86 8.84
CA THR A 120 3.16 11.08 8.60
C THR A 120 4.64 10.93 8.93
N GLY A 121 5.00 10.03 9.84
CA GLY A 121 6.34 9.89 10.41
C GLY A 121 6.64 10.89 11.53
N GLU A 122 5.62 11.62 11.98
CA GLU A 122 5.73 12.59 13.06
C GLU A 122 5.39 11.96 14.41
N THR A 123 5.92 12.52 15.48
CA THR A 123 5.57 12.10 16.86
C THR A 123 4.42 12.95 17.37
N ILE A 124 3.36 12.32 17.87
CA ILE A 124 2.13 12.98 18.34
C ILE A 124 1.91 12.67 19.81
N GLU A 125 1.76 13.71 20.63
CA GLU A 125 1.35 13.58 22.03
C GLU A 125 -0.16 13.39 22.10
N PHE A 126 -0.60 12.20 22.47
CA PHE A 126 -2.01 11.90 22.71
C PHE A 126 -2.42 12.35 24.10
N GLU A 127 -3.51 13.10 24.19
CA GLU A 127 -4.19 13.46 25.43
C GLU A 127 -5.70 13.29 25.27
N ARG A 128 -6.30 12.48 26.14
CA ARG A 128 -7.74 12.26 26.13
C ARG A 128 -8.49 13.53 26.52
N GLY A 129 -9.53 13.89 25.78
CA GLY A 129 -10.32 15.09 26.00
C GLY A 129 -10.57 15.83 24.68
N GLU A 130 -10.43 17.14 24.71
CA GLU A 130 -10.67 18.00 23.52
C GLU A 130 -9.76 17.65 22.34
N ARG A 131 -8.57 17.09 22.62
CA ARG A 131 -7.57 16.71 21.63
C ARG A 131 -7.58 15.22 21.26
N SER A 132 -8.54 14.45 21.75
CA SER A 132 -8.62 13.00 21.44
C SER A 132 -8.69 12.68 19.94
N GLY A 133 -9.08 13.65 19.12
CA GLY A 133 -9.16 13.52 17.68
C GLY A 133 -7.82 13.67 16.95
N ASP A 134 -6.75 14.14 17.65
CA ASP A 134 -5.42 14.26 17.06
C ASP A 134 -4.85 12.87 16.72
N VAL A 135 -5.20 11.85 17.52
CA VAL A 135 -4.94 10.44 17.23
C VAL A 135 -6.26 9.70 17.02
N GLN A 136 -6.41 9.08 15.86
CA GLN A 136 -7.56 8.27 15.49
C GLN A 136 -7.15 6.82 15.29
N ILE A 137 -8.08 5.89 15.43
CA ILE A 137 -7.88 4.50 15.01
C ILE A 137 -8.47 4.37 13.61
N ASP A 138 -7.60 4.13 12.66
CA ASP A 138 -7.97 3.91 11.26
C ASP A 138 -8.23 2.44 10.96
N HIS A 139 -9.12 2.19 10.01
CA HIS A 139 -9.26 0.91 9.33
C HIS A 139 -8.36 0.90 8.08
N VAL A 140 -7.24 0.17 8.13
CA VAL A 140 -6.26 0.12 7.04
C VAL A 140 -6.91 -0.25 5.70
N VAL A 141 -7.82 -1.23 5.70
CA VAL A 141 -8.83 -1.43 4.66
C VAL A 141 -10.11 -0.73 5.15
N ALA A 142 -10.41 0.43 4.58
CA ALA A 142 -11.58 1.22 4.96
C ALA A 142 -12.87 0.39 4.84
N LEU A 143 -13.82 0.56 5.76
CA LEU A 143 -15.05 -0.26 5.79
C LEU A 143 -15.89 -0.09 4.52
N MET A 144 -15.89 1.08 3.88
CA MET A 144 -16.50 1.30 2.57
C MET A 144 -15.75 0.53 1.48
N ASN A 145 -14.40 0.52 1.48
CA ASN A 145 -13.63 -0.30 0.54
C ASN A 145 -13.92 -1.79 0.76
N ALA A 146 -13.97 -2.26 2.02
CA ALA A 146 -14.38 -3.64 2.32
C ALA A 146 -15.79 -3.95 1.78
N TRP A 147 -16.75 -3.03 1.94
CA TRP A 147 -18.11 -3.17 1.40
C TRP A 147 -18.11 -3.36 -0.11
N THR A 148 -17.44 -2.48 -0.84
CA THR A 148 -17.37 -2.52 -2.30
C THR A 148 -16.48 -3.63 -2.86
N THR A 149 -15.71 -4.31 -2.01
CA THR A 149 -14.83 -5.42 -2.39
C THR A 149 -15.20 -6.77 -1.76
N GLY A 150 -16.47 -6.93 -1.33
CA GLY A 150 -17.01 -8.23 -0.93
C GLY A 150 -17.85 -8.25 0.35
N ALA A 151 -17.63 -7.32 1.29
CA ALA A 151 -18.31 -7.35 2.58
C ALA A 151 -19.82 -7.07 2.51
N ALA A 152 -20.32 -6.50 1.40
CA ALA A 152 -21.75 -6.30 1.18
C ALA A 152 -22.55 -7.61 1.26
N ASP A 153 -21.95 -8.72 0.81
CA ASP A 153 -22.59 -10.04 0.78
C ASP A 153 -22.46 -10.83 2.10
N TRP A 154 -21.74 -10.29 3.10
CA TRP A 154 -21.53 -11.02 4.36
C TRP A 154 -22.70 -10.86 5.32
N ASN A 155 -22.74 -11.75 6.31
CA ASN A 155 -23.56 -11.52 7.50
C ASN A 155 -22.95 -10.39 8.36
N LYS A 156 -23.76 -9.84 9.27
CA LYS A 156 -23.35 -8.73 10.13
C LYS A 156 -22.18 -9.11 11.05
N ASP A 157 -22.13 -10.33 11.56
CA ASP A 157 -21.10 -10.75 12.52
C ASP A 157 -19.70 -10.67 11.87
N LYS A 158 -19.54 -11.16 10.63
CA LYS A 158 -18.27 -11.05 9.89
C LYS A 158 -17.89 -9.58 9.60
N ARG A 159 -18.89 -8.72 9.35
CA ARG A 159 -18.64 -7.27 9.19
C ARG A 159 -18.20 -6.59 10.48
N VAL A 160 -18.79 -6.98 11.61
CA VAL A 160 -18.36 -6.50 12.94
C VAL A 160 -16.95 -7.00 13.27
N GLU A 161 -16.62 -8.24 12.89
CA GLU A 161 -15.29 -8.82 13.09
C GLU A 161 -14.21 -7.98 12.37
N ILE A 162 -14.31 -7.74 11.07
CA ILE A 162 -13.32 -6.93 10.35
C ILE A 162 -13.23 -5.49 10.86
N ALA A 163 -14.34 -4.94 11.36
CA ALA A 163 -14.39 -3.58 11.90
C ALA A 163 -13.66 -3.44 13.25
N ASN A 164 -13.43 -4.54 13.96
CA ASN A 164 -12.75 -4.57 15.24
C ASN A 164 -11.50 -5.47 15.23
N ASP A 165 -11.07 -5.94 14.07
CA ASP A 165 -9.87 -6.77 13.94
C ASP A 165 -8.60 -5.94 14.14
N PRO A 166 -7.75 -6.26 15.13
CA PRO A 166 -6.47 -5.58 15.34
C PRO A 166 -5.56 -5.55 14.10
N LEU A 167 -5.69 -6.55 13.20
CA LEU A 167 -4.96 -6.55 11.92
C LEU A 167 -5.39 -5.40 11.01
N ASN A 168 -6.67 -5.05 11.02
CA ASN A 168 -7.24 -3.97 10.21
C ASN A 168 -7.16 -2.59 10.89
N LEU A 169 -6.70 -2.51 12.12
CA LEU A 169 -6.73 -1.29 12.92
C LEU A 169 -5.33 -0.76 13.21
N ILE A 170 -5.16 0.56 13.17
CA ILE A 170 -3.91 1.24 13.50
C ILE A 170 -4.19 2.64 14.07
N ALA A 171 -3.47 3.03 15.11
CA ALA A 171 -3.48 4.41 15.56
C ALA A 171 -2.72 5.29 14.56
N SER A 172 -3.29 6.44 14.22
CA SER A 172 -2.73 7.34 13.21
C SER A 172 -3.10 8.79 13.45
N ASP A 173 -2.37 9.70 12.80
CA ASP A 173 -2.69 11.13 12.74
C ASP A 173 -4.12 11.36 12.23
N GLY A 174 -4.90 12.13 12.98
CA GLY A 174 -6.30 12.38 12.67
C GLY A 174 -6.52 13.05 11.30
N PRO A 175 -5.81 14.14 10.97
CA PRO A 175 -5.82 14.75 9.65
C PRO A 175 -5.47 13.78 8.51
N ALA A 176 -4.43 12.95 8.66
CA ALA A 176 -4.04 11.98 7.64
C ALA A 176 -5.11 10.90 7.44
N ASN A 177 -5.66 10.37 8.53
CA ASN A 177 -6.79 9.43 8.49
C ASN A 177 -8.02 10.03 7.82
N MET A 178 -8.40 11.26 8.15
CA MET A 178 -9.48 11.96 7.46
C MET A 178 -9.19 12.18 5.96
N GLY A 179 -7.93 12.47 5.61
CA GLY A 179 -7.49 12.59 4.22
C GLY A 179 -7.55 11.28 3.43
N LYS A 180 -7.27 10.16 4.09
CA LYS A 180 -7.44 8.81 3.54
C LYS A 180 -8.93 8.51 3.32
N GLY A 181 -9.75 8.64 4.34
CA GLY A 181 -11.19 8.36 4.25
C GLY A 181 -11.48 6.94 3.77
N ALA A 182 -12.27 6.80 2.70
CA ALA A 182 -12.65 5.51 2.12
C ALA A 182 -11.69 4.99 1.02
N LYS A 183 -10.63 5.74 0.72
CA LYS A 183 -9.71 5.49 -0.40
C LYS A 183 -8.92 4.19 -0.21
N ASP A 184 -8.65 3.52 -1.33
CA ASP A 184 -7.75 2.38 -1.42
C ASP A 184 -6.30 2.81 -1.74
N ALA A 185 -5.40 1.84 -1.97
CA ALA A 185 -3.99 2.11 -2.24
C ALA A 185 -3.73 2.85 -3.56
N ALA A 186 -4.65 2.78 -4.53
CA ALA A 186 -4.54 3.53 -5.78
C ALA A 186 -4.83 5.03 -5.60
N GLU A 187 -5.61 5.38 -4.58
CA GLU A 187 -6.08 6.74 -4.36
C GLU A 187 -5.34 7.45 -3.21
N TRP A 188 -4.78 6.67 -2.27
CA TRP A 188 -4.08 7.20 -1.13
C TRP A 188 -3.03 6.21 -0.60
N LEU A 189 -1.85 6.74 -0.31
CA LEU A 189 -0.77 6.06 0.42
C LEU A 189 -0.24 6.99 1.51
N PRO A 190 0.30 6.45 2.63
CA PRO A 190 0.95 7.25 3.65
C PRO A 190 1.99 8.21 3.08
N GLU A 191 2.04 9.43 3.60
CA GLU A 191 3.08 10.42 3.26
C GLU A 191 4.45 9.89 3.68
N ASN A 192 4.53 9.23 4.83
CA ASN A 192 5.71 8.50 5.30
C ASN A 192 6.03 7.32 4.37
N GLN A 193 6.96 7.54 3.46
CA GLN A 193 7.36 6.53 2.47
C GLN A 193 7.96 5.27 3.11
N ALA A 194 8.58 5.39 4.29
CA ALA A 194 9.18 4.27 4.98
C ALA A 194 8.14 3.24 5.46
N PHE A 195 6.91 3.66 5.69
CA PHE A 195 5.82 2.81 6.14
C PHE A 195 5.01 2.17 4.98
N ARG A 196 5.17 2.62 3.75
CA ARG A 196 4.31 2.18 2.63
C ARG A 196 4.35 0.67 2.37
N CYS A 197 5.49 0.03 2.50
CA CYS A 197 5.61 -1.42 2.34
C CYS A 197 4.79 -2.18 3.38
N GLU A 198 4.95 -1.84 4.65
CA GLU A 198 4.17 -2.43 5.74
C GLU A 198 2.68 -2.12 5.62
N TYR A 199 2.32 -0.87 5.26
CA TYR A 199 0.93 -0.46 5.04
C TYR A 199 0.24 -1.31 3.97
N VAL A 200 0.87 -1.48 2.81
CA VAL A 200 0.34 -2.30 1.71
C VAL A 200 0.31 -3.78 2.10
N ALA A 201 1.36 -4.28 2.75
CA ALA A 201 1.38 -5.65 3.25
C ALA A 201 0.23 -5.93 4.24
N ARG A 202 -0.10 -4.95 5.09
CA ARG A 202 -1.22 -5.04 6.04
C ARG A 202 -2.56 -5.05 5.31
N GLN A 203 -2.77 -4.21 4.31
CA GLN A 203 -3.99 -4.25 3.47
C GLN A 203 -4.16 -5.59 2.78
N ILE A 204 -3.09 -6.14 2.21
CA ILE A 204 -3.09 -7.46 1.57
C ILE A 204 -3.44 -8.56 2.57
N ALA A 205 -2.84 -8.54 3.77
CA ALA A 205 -3.13 -9.49 4.82
C ALA A 205 -4.62 -9.48 5.24
N VAL A 206 -5.19 -8.29 5.42
CA VAL A 206 -6.63 -8.13 5.73
C VAL A 206 -7.47 -8.66 4.58
N LYS A 207 -7.19 -8.28 3.34
CA LYS A 207 -7.97 -8.73 2.19
C LYS A 207 -7.88 -10.25 2.00
N ALA A 208 -6.70 -10.83 2.19
CA ALA A 208 -6.52 -12.28 2.15
C ALA A 208 -7.29 -13.01 3.28
N LYS A 209 -7.20 -12.51 4.52
CA LYS A 209 -7.90 -13.08 5.69
C LYS A 209 -9.41 -13.10 5.50
N TYR A 210 -9.95 -12.04 4.93
CA TYR A 210 -11.39 -11.85 4.81
C TYR A 210 -11.95 -12.22 3.44
N GLU A 211 -11.11 -12.70 2.51
CA GLU A 211 -11.50 -13.07 1.13
C GLU A 211 -12.11 -11.87 0.37
N LEU A 212 -11.59 -10.66 0.62
CA LEU A 212 -11.90 -9.48 -0.16
C LEU A 212 -11.09 -9.46 -1.45
N TRP A 213 -11.64 -8.87 -2.52
CA TRP A 213 -10.88 -8.65 -3.74
C TRP A 213 -10.19 -7.29 -3.77
N VAL A 214 -9.28 -7.11 -4.72
CA VAL A 214 -8.68 -5.83 -5.07
C VAL A 214 -9.21 -5.34 -6.40
N THR A 215 -9.31 -4.02 -6.60
CA THR A 215 -9.56 -3.49 -7.95
C THR A 215 -8.28 -3.59 -8.79
N PRO A 216 -8.38 -3.57 -10.14
CA PRO A 216 -7.18 -3.53 -10.99
C PRO A 216 -6.23 -2.39 -10.64
N ALA A 217 -6.75 -1.18 -10.39
CA ALA A 217 -5.95 -0.03 -10.03
C ALA A 217 -5.30 -0.17 -8.64
N GLU A 218 -6.04 -0.73 -7.66
CA GLU A 218 -5.52 -1.02 -6.33
C GLU A 218 -4.41 -2.07 -6.38
N HIS A 219 -4.60 -3.15 -7.16
CA HIS A 219 -3.59 -4.18 -7.38
C HIS A 219 -2.29 -3.58 -7.94
N ASP A 220 -2.39 -2.82 -9.04
CA ASP A 220 -1.23 -2.20 -9.69
C ASP A 220 -0.49 -1.26 -8.73
N ALA A 221 -1.22 -0.46 -7.94
CA ALA A 221 -0.61 0.45 -6.97
C ALA A 221 0.10 -0.29 -5.83
N MET A 222 -0.48 -1.40 -5.33
CA MET A 222 0.15 -2.25 -4.32
C MET A 222 1.41 -2.93 -4.87
N GLU A 223 1.36 -3.45 -6.11
CA GLU A 223 2.51 -4.05 -6.79
C GLU A 223 3.64 -3.04 -6.95
N ASP A 224 3.33 -1.82 -7.42
CA ASP A 224 4.31 -0.74 -7.56
C ASP A 224 5.05 -0.43 -6.26
N VAL A 225 4.36 -0.38 -5.13
CA VAL A 225 4.98 -0.20 -3.80
C VAL A 225 5.89 -1.39 -3.47
N LEU A 226 5.37 -2.62 -3.63
CA LEU A 226 6.08 -3.84 -3.23
C LEU A 226 7.26 -4.18 -4.14
N THR A 227 7.35 -3.63 -5.36
CA THR A 227 8.57 -3.77 -6.19
C THR A 227 9.81 -3.21 -5.50
N SER A 228 9.65 -2.23 -4.61
CA SER A 228 10.76 -1.67 -3.81
C SER A 228 11.12 -2.53 -2.59
N CYS A 229 10.27 -3.47 -2.18
CA CYS A 229 10.38 -4.32 -1.00
C CYS A 229 9.77 -5.73 -1.26
N PRO A 230 10.27 -6.50 -2.24
CA PRO A 230 9.59 -7.73 -2.70
C PRO A 230 9.56 -8.87 -1.67
N SER A 231 10.33 -8.75 -0.60
CA SER A 231 10.35 -9.71 0.51
C SER A 231 9.59 -9.22 1.76
N GLU A 232 8.82 -8.13 1.64
CA GLU A 232 8.02 -7.62 2.76
C GLU A 232 7.10 -8.72 3.29
N PRO A 233 7.20 -9.09 4.59
CA PRO A 233 6.35 -10.14 5.13
C PRO A 233 4.92 -9.64 5.34
N LEU A 234 3.97 -10.55 5.36
CA LEU A 234 2.65 -10.24 5.92
C LEU A 234 2.79 -10.01 7.44
N PRO A 235 2.11 -9.00 8.00
CA PRO A 235 2.07 -8.82 9.44
C PRO A 235 1.44 -10.04 10.11
N ALA A 236 1.92 -10.42 11.29
CA ALA A 236 1.30 -11.46 12.10
C ALA A 236 -0.10 -11.02 12.56
N SER A 237 -1.07 -11.92 12.42
CA SER A 237 -2.46 -11.73 12.88
C SER A 237 -2.55 -11.85 14.39
#